data_3b32aa5ec31b6e6afd0b5dee61b2177d
#
_entry.id   3b32aa5ec31b6e6afd0b5dee61b2177d
#
_cell.length_a   1.000
_cell.length_b   1.000
_cell.length_c   1.000
_cell.angle_alpha   90.00
_cell.angle_beta   90.00
_cell.angle_gamma   90.00
#
_symmetry.space_group_name_H-M   'P 1'
#
loop_
_entity.id
_entity.type
_entity.pdbx_description
1 polymer ?
#
loop_
_entity_poly.entity_id
_entity_poly.type
_entity_poly.pdbx_seq_one_letter_code
_entity_poly.pdbx_strand_id
1 'polypeptide(L)'
;RQETVEGLVKLREIWASTGWNMTLATCAEDIDLTVYGIEHNRCIDGDLMERVFGKDYELVYYLRTGQLPEPDLFGTFPALPDKRKDLKDKGQRKACGCMISKDIGRYNTCRHFCVYCYANTSRECVQKNAVHYSDDSESLIRS
;
A
#
# COMPACT_ATOMS: atom_id res chain seq x y z
N ARG A 1 -21.99 -11.47 -7.41
CA ARG A 1 -21.06 -12.15 -6.45
C ARG A 1 -20.60 -13.52 -6.98
N GLN A 2 -21.50 -14.35 -7.50
CA GLN A 2 -21.13 -15.69 -8.00
C GLN A 2 -20.23 -15.60 -9.25
N GLU A 3 -20.55 -14.76 -10.22
CA GLU A 3 -19.73 -14.50 -11.41
C GLU A 3 -18.33 -13.98 -11.06
N THR A 4 -18.22 -13.16 -10.01
CA THR A 4 -16.94 -12.66 -9.51
C THR A 4 -16.08 -13.80 -8.96
N VAL A 5 -16.68 -14.70 -8.16
CA VAL A 5 -15.98 -15.87 -7.62
C VAL A 5 -15.53 -16.80 -8.73
N GLU A 6 -16.38 -17.11 -9.70
CA GLU A 6 -16.06 -17.95 -10.86
C GLU A 6 -14.90 -17.36 -11.69
N GLY A 7 -14.91 -16.04 -11.90
CA GLY A 7 -13.82 -15.32 -12.58
C GLY A 7 -12.49 -15.41 -11.83
N LEU A 8 -12.51 -15.28 -10.52
CA LEU A 8 -11.32 -15.38 -9.67
C LEU A 8 -10.78 -16.81 -9.59
N VAL A 9 -11.66 -17.81 -9.57
CA VAL A 9 -11.25 -19.23 -9.63
C VAL A 9 -10.54 -19.54 -10.95
N LYS A 10 -11.09 -19.09 -12.07
CA LYS A 10 -10.44 -19.24 -13.39
C LYS A 10 -9.08 -18.52 -13.44
N LEU A 11 -9.00 -17.31 -12.88
CA LEU A 11 -7.73 -16.59 -12.79
C LEU A 11 -6.71 -17.37 -11.97
N ARG A 12 -7.12 -17.95 -10.85
CA ARG A 12 -6.25 -18.79 -10.01
C ARG A 12 -5.78 -20.04 -10.76
N GLU A 13 -6.62 -20.69 -11.55
CA GLU A 13 -6.24 -21.84 -12.37
C GLU A 13 -5.19 -21.46 -13.42
N ILE A 14 -5.41 -20.33 -14.14
CA ILE A 14 -4.45 -19.80 -15.08
C ILE A 14 -3.13 -19.49 -14.37
N TRP A 15 -3.19 -18.82 -13.24
CA TRP A 15 -2.03 -18.50 -12.43
C TRP A 15 -1.24 -19.74 -12.01
N ALA A 16 -1.92 -20.78 -11.54
CA ALA A 16 -1.29 -22.06 -11.17
C ALA A 16 -0.61 -22.74 -12.35
N SER A 17 -1.15 -22.58 -13.57
CA SER A 17 -0.58 -23.16 -14.80
C SER A 17 0.72 -22.45 -15.26
N THR A 18 0.99 -21.22 -14.80
CA THR A 18 2.20 -20.48 -15.18
C THR A 18 3.47 -21.01 -14.51
N GLY A 19 3.34 -21.80 -13.46
CA GLY A 19 4.47 -22.26 -12.64
C GLY A 19 5.14 -21.17 -11.79
N TRP A 20 4.56 -19.99 -11.69
CA TRP A 20 5.08 -18.91 -10.84
C TRP A 20 4.88 -19.23 -9.36
N ASN A 21 5.96 -19.14 -8.61
CA ASN A 21 5.93 -19.34 -7.15
C ASN A 21 5.58 -18.02 -6.45
N MET A 22 4.39 -17.51 -6.68
CA MET A 22 3.87 -16.31 -6.04
C MET A 22 2.46 -16.54 -5.53
N THR A 23 2.13 -15.95 -4.40
CA THR A 23 0.78 -16.03 -3.82
C THR A 23 -0.17 -15.09 -4.57
N LEU A 24 -1.35 -15.60 -4.92
CA LEU A 24 -2.45 -14.77 -5.41
C LEU A 24 -3.28 -14.29 -4.21
N ALA A 25 -3.52 -13.00 -4.14
CA ALA A 25 -4.24 -12.39 -3.03
C ALA A 25 -5.18 -11.28 -3.48
N THR A 26 -6.22 -11.04 -2.71
CA THR A 26 -7.15 -9.90 -2.87
C THR A 26 -7.03 -8.94 -1.70
N CYS A 27 -7.46 -7.70 -1.87
CA CYS A 27 -7.51 -6.70 -0.81
C CYS A 27 -8.93 -6.12 -0.70
N ALA A 28 -9.39 -5.93 0.54
CA ALA A 28 -10.69 -5.32 0.86
C ALA A 28 -11.92 -6.03 0.25
N GLU A 29 -11.82 -7.33 0.02
CA GLU A 29 -12.91 -8.17 -0.44
C GLU A 29 -13.66 -8.76 0.76
N ASP A 30 -15.02 -8.70 0.71
CA ASP A 30 -15.88 -9.25 1.77
C ASP A 30 -16.11 -10.76 1.64
N ILE A 31 -15.68 -11.34 0.52
CA ILE A 31 -15.85 -12.77 0.23
C ILE A 31 -14.60 -13.50 0.72
N ASP A 32 -14.80 -14.58 1.47
CA ASP A 32 -13.70 -15.49 1.81
C ASP A 32 -13.33 -16.33 0.58
N LEU A 33 -12.15 -16.04 0.03
CA LEU A 33 -11.58 -16.71 -1.13
C LEU A 33 -10.46 -17.69 -0.76
N THR A 34 -10.16 -17.85 0.52
CA THR A 34 -9.10 -18.75 1.00
C THR A 34 -9.36 -20.21 0.64
N VAL A 35 -10.65 -20.61 0.59
CA VAL A 35 -11.08 -21.94 0.14
C VAL A 35 -10.68 -22.25 -1.31
N TYR A 36 -10.40 -21.22 -2.11
CA TYR A 36 -9.92 -21.33 -3.49
C TYR A 36 -8.40 -21.11 -3.62
N GLY A 37 -7.68 -20.99 -2.49
CA GLY A 37 -6.24 -20.72 -2.48
C GLY A 37 -5.88 -19.29 -2.88
N ILE A 38 -6.80 -18.34 -2.65
CA ILE A 38 -6.58 -16.90 -2.84
C ILE A 38 -6.57 -16.25 -1.46
N GLU A 39 -5.46 -15.64 -1.08
CA GLU A 39 -5.31 -15.05 0.24
C GLU A 39 -6.00 -13.68 0.36
N HIS A 40 -6.41 -13.31 1.56
CA HIS A 40 -6.82 -11.95 1.88
C HIS A 40 -5.59 -11.19 2.37
N ASN A 41 -5.16 -10.18 1.63
CA ASN A 41 -3.94 -9.42 1.88
C ASN A 41 -4.24 -7.93 2.13
N ARG A 42 -3.19 -7.17 2.38
CA ARG A 42 -3.22 -5.72 2.62
C ARG A 42 -2.32 -5.04 1.61
N CYS A 43 -2.80 -3.96 0.97
CA CYS A 43 -1.97 -3.16 0.05
C CYS A 43 -0.87 -2.42 0.81
N ILE A 44 -1.18 -1.98 2.05
CA ILE A 44 -0.24 -1.34 2.96
C ILE A 44 -0.19 -2.20 4.21
N ASP A 45 0.81 -3.09 4.24
CA ASP A 45 0.96 -4.13 5.25
C ASP A 45 2.10 -3.81 6.22
N GLY A 46 1.75 -3.36 7.43
CA GLY A 46 2.72 -3.06 8.47
C GLY A 46 3.50 -4.30 8.95
N ASP A 47 2.90 -5.50 8.89
CA ASP A 47 3.59 -6.74 9.28
C ASP A 47 4.66 -7.12 8.26
N LEU A 48 4.35 -6.94 6.98
CA LEU A 48 5.33 -7.14 5.90
C LEU A 48 6.47 -6.12 6.01
N MET A 49 6.14 -4.84 6.25
CA MET A 49 7.15 -3.79 6.41
C MET A 49 8.10 -4.10 7.56
N GLU A 50 7.59 -4.49 8.72
CA GLU A 50 8.43 -4.85 9.86
C GLU A 50 9.31 -6.07 9.58
N ARG A 51 8.79 -7.08 8.87
CA ARG A 51 9.56 -8.27 8.49
C ARG A 51 10.70 -7.92 7.52
N VAL A 52 10.45 -7.03 6.55
CA VAL A 52 11.43 -6.65 5.53
C VAL A 52 12.43 -5.62 6.07
N PHE A 53 11.94 -4.64 6.82
CA PHE A 53 12.73 -3.51 7.32
C PHE A 53 13.00 -3.58 8.83
N GLY A 54 13.01 -4.77 9.43
CA GLY A 54 13.13 -4.96 10.87
C GLY A 54 14.40 -4.41 11.53
N LYS A 55 15.40 -4.00 10.73
CA LYS A 55 16.61 -3.33 11.20
C LYS A 55 16.46 -1.81 11.31
N ASP A 56 15.42 -1.25 10.70
CA ASP A 56 15.10 0.17 10.79
C ASP A 56 14.31 0.41 12.09
N TYR A 57 15.01 0.87 13.11
CA TYR A 57 14.43 1.08 14.43
C TYR A 57 13.28 2.11 14.41
N GLU A 58 13.44 3.22 13.69
CA GLU A 58 12.43 4.29 13.64
C GLU A 58 11.15 3.80 12.97
N LEU A 59 11.29 3.10 11.85
CA LEU A 59 10.15 2.51 11.15
C LEU A 59 9.46 1.45 12.03
N VAL A 60 10.21 0.54 12.63
CA VAL A 60 9.63 -0.51 13.51
C VAL A 60 8.93 0.10 14.71
N TYR A 61 9.51 1.14 15.33
CA TYR A 61 8.89 1.85 16.42
C TYR A 61 7.58 2.51 15.99
N TYR A 62 7.57 3.19 14.84
CA TYR A 62 6.36 3.76 14.24
C TYR A 62 5.30 2.69 13.96
N LEU A 63 5.67 1.57 13.34
CA LEU A 63 4.75 0.47 13.02
C LEU A 63 4.09 -0.15 14.28
N ARG A 64 4.77 -0.07 15.43
CA ARG A 64 4.26 -0.60 16.70
C ARG A 64 3.46 0.41 17.51
N THR A 65 3.80 1.71 17.42
CA THR A 65 3.24 2.75 18.29
C THR A 65 2.35 3.75 17.58
N GLY A 66 2.56 3.95 16.28
CA GLY A 66 1.96 5.03 15.48
C GLY A 66 2.60 6.40 15.74
N GLN A 67 3.78 6.44 16.36
CA GLN A 67 4.52 7.66 16.67
C GLN A 67 5.99 7.47 16.30
N LEU A 68 6.67 8.55 15.96
CA LEU A 68 8.13 8.51 15.79
C LEU A 68 8.79 8.44 17.18
N PRO A 69 9.93 7.73 17.30
CA PRO A 69 10.65 7.68 18.57
C PRO A 69 11.30 9.04 18.87
N GLU A 70 11.08 9.53 20.07
CA GLU A 70 11.75 10.74 20.57
C GLU A 70 12.77 10.34 21.65
N PRO A 71 14.03 10.81 21.56
CA PRO A 71 15.02 10.54 22.58
C PRO A 71 14.67 11.27 23.88
N ASP A 72 15.08 10.70 25.01
CA ASP A 72 14.98 11.34 26.31
C ASP A 72 16.01 12.49 26.48
N LEU A 73 16.04 13.11 27.66
CA LEU A 73 16.98 14.19 27.97
C LEU A 73 18.45 13.79 27.88
N PHE A 74 18.75 12.50 27.87
CA PHE A 74 20.12 11.94 27.78
C PHE A 74 20.41 11.41 26.37
N GLY A 75 19.51 11.61 25.41
CA GLY A 75 19.64 11.13 24.03
C GLY A 75 19.36 9.64 23.86
N THR A 76 18.75 8.98 24.85
CA THR A 76 18.42 7.55 24.77
C THR A 76 17.04 7.38 24.13
N PHE A 77 16.98 6.52 23.12
CA PHE A 77 15.71 6.17 22.46
C PHE A 77 14.91 5.16 23.28
N PRO A 78 13.57 5.24 23.27
CA PRO A 78 12.71 4.31 23.99
C PRO A 78 12.86 2.88 23.46
N ALA A 79 12.70 1.88 24.34
CA ALA A 79 12.69 0.49 23.90
C ALA A 79 11.50 0.19 22.97
N LEU A 80 11.68 -0.76 22.05
CA LEU A 80 10.59 -1.23 21.19
C LEU A 80 9.52 -1.91 22.05
N PRO A 81 8.24 -1.48 21.99
CA PRO A 81 7.18 -2.11 22.76
C PRO A 81 6.85 -3.50 22.20
N ASP A 82 6.56 -4.46 23.08
CA ASP A 82 6.15 -5.81 22.70
C ASP A 82 4.76 -5.84 22.05
N LYS A 83 3.87 -4.97 22.52
CA LYS A 83 2.50 -4.88 21.99
C LYS A 83 2.42 -3.86 20.88
N ARG A 84 1.77 -4.25 19.79
CA ARG A 84 1.46 -3.36 18.67
C ARG A 84 0.14 -2.64 18.90
N LYS A 85 0.12 -1.37 18.55
CA LYS A 85 -1.10 -0.58 18.39
C LYS A 85 -1.79 -0.97 17.09
N ASP A 86 -3.12 -1.04 17.12
CA ASP A 86 -3.90 -1.18 15.88
C ASP A 86 -3.84 0.13 15.08
N LEU A 87 -3.09 0.09 13.98
CA LEU A 87 -2.93 1.20 13.05
C LEU A 87 -3.80 1.04 11.81
N LYS A 88 -4.87 0.23 11.87
CA LYS A 88 -5.81 0.10 10.76
C LYS A 88 -6.40 1.45 10.38
N ASP A 89 -6.40 1.73 9.06
CA ASP A 89 -7.05 2.93 8.52
C ASP A 89 -8.58 2.81 8.64
N LYS A 90 -9.15 3.66 9.48
CA LYS A 90 -10.60 3.72 9.75
C LYS A 90 -11.39 4.36 8.61
N GLY A 91 -10.75 5.07 7.70
CA GLY A 91 -11.35 5.68 6.51
C GLY A 91 -11.59 4.69 5.37
N GLN A 92 -10.98 3.51 5.44
CA GLN A 92 -11.09 2.48 4.42
C GLN A 92 -12.32 1.56 4.62
N ARG A 93 -12.65 0.78 3.58
CA ARG A 93 -13.72 -0.23 3.64
C ARG A 93 -13.52 -1.17 4.84
N LYS A 94 -14.63 -1.69 5.38
CA LYS A 94 -14.62 -2.55 6.59
C LYS A 94 -13.69 -3.77 6.44
N ALA A 95 -13.71 -4.41 5.28
CA ALA A 95 -12.86 -5.56 4.99
C ALA A 95 -11.39 -5.20 4.69
N CYS A 96 -11.05 -3.93 4.46
CA CYS A 96 -9.69 -3.50 4.25
C CYS A 96 -8.89 -3.60 5.56
N GLY A 97 -7.74 -4.27 5.51
CA GLY A 97 -6.81 -4.40 6.64
C GLY A 97 -5.60 -3.47 6.56
N CYS A 98 -5.55 -2.55 5.59
CA CYS A 98 -4.43 -1.64 5.40
C CYS A 98 -4.23 -0.72 6.60
N MET A 99 -2.97 -0.46 6.95
CA MET A 99 -2.65 0.54 7.97
C MET A 99 -2.83 1.96 7.44
N ILE A 100 -2.92 2.93 8.36
CA ILE A 100 -2.98 4.36 8.03
C ILE A 100 -1.77 4.74 7.17
N SER A 101 -2.05 5.51 6.13
CA SER A 101 -1.03 6.01 5.21
C SER A 101 -1.43 7.37 4.67
N LYS A 102 -0.46 8.10 4.14
CA LYS A 102 -0.69 9.36 3.46
C LYS A 102 -0.31 9.21 2.00
N ASP A 103 -1.26 9.50 1.11
CA ASP A 103 -0.97 9.62 -0.31
C ASP A 103 -0.16 10.90 -0.55
N ILE A 104 1.06 10.73 -1.05
CA ILE A 104 1.95 11.82 -1.45
C ILE A 104 1.91 12.08 -2.97
N GLY A 105 1.12 11.28 -3.69
CA GLY A 105 0.91 11.43 -5.13
C GLY A 105 0.07 12.66 -5.47
N ARG A 106 0.10 13.04 -6.75
CA ARG A 106 -0.74 14.10 -7.29
C ARG A 106 -1.34 13.67 -8.63
N TYR A 107 -2.61 14.00 -8.81
CA TYR A 107 -3.31 13.72 -10.06
C TYR A 107 -2.66 14.43 -11.26
N ASN A 108 -2.72 13.80 -12.42
CA ASN A 108 -2.16 14.30 -13.68
C ASN A 108 -0.64 14.51 -13.67
N THR A 109 0.11 13.63 -13.00
CA THR A 109 1.59 13.68 -12.97
C THR A 109 2.24 12.43 -13.58
N CYS A 110 1.54 11.30 -13.67
CA CYS A 110 2.08 10.06 -14.20
C CYS A 110 2.11 10.05 -15.73
N ARG A 111 3.29 9.78 -16.31
CA ARG A 111 3.53 9.75 -17.76
C ARG A 111 3.27 8.39 -18.42
N HIS A 112 2.85 7.36 -17.66
CA HIS A 112 2.63 6.02 -18.22
C HIS A 112 1.34 5.88 -19.03
N PHE A 113 0.34 6.71 -18.79
CA PHE A 113 -0.92 6.74 -19.54
C PHE A 113 -1.63 5.38 -19.62
N CYS A 114 -1.67 4.63 -18.51
CA CYS A 114 -2.38 3.36 -18.45
C CYS A 114 -3.86 3.56 -18.79
N VAL A 115 -4.45 2.61 -19.53
CA VAL A 115 -5.83 2.69 -20.05
C VAL A 115 -6.87 2.85 -18.93
N TYR A 116 -6.65 2.19 -17.79
CA TYR A 116 -7.55 2.22 -16.63
C TYR A 116 -7.04 3.14 -15.49
N CYS A 117 -6.25 4.17 -15.85
CA CYS A 117 -5.69 5.06 -14.85
C CYS A 117 -6.75 6.04 -14.33
N TYR A 118 -7.05 5.97 -13.04
CA TYR A 118 -7.94 6.93 -12.37
C TYR A 118 -7.24 8.23 -11.99
N ALA A 119 -5.90 8.24 -11.97
CA ALA A 119 -5.12 9.38 -11.52
C ALA A 119 -4.84 10.44 -12.62
N ASN A 120 -5.06 10.08 -13.87
CA ASN A 120 -4.85 10.99 -15.00
C ASN A 120 -6.17 11.32 -15.69
N THR A 121 -6.51 12.59 -15.77
CA THR A 121 -7.73 13.07 -16.47
C THR A 121 -7.52 13.09 -17.98
N SER A 122 -6.38 13.60 -18.45
CA SER A 122 -6.02 13.62 -19.87
C SER A 122 -4.50 13.69 -20.07
N ARG A 123 -4.06 13.37 -21.30
CA ARG A 123 -2.65 13.50 -21.70
C ARG A 123 -2.16 14.95 -21.66
N GLU A 124 -3.00 15.87 -22.07
CA GLU A 124 -2.70 17.31 -22.11
C GLU A 124 -2.47 17.87 -20.72
N CYS A 125 -3.30 17.46 -19.73
CA CYS A 125 -3.12 17.83 -18.33
C CYS A 125 -1.77 17.32 -17.78
N VAL A 126 -1.41 16.08 -18.08
CA VAL A 126 -0.12 15.51 -17.64
C VAL A 126 1.05 16.24 -18.29
N GLN A 127 0.98 16.51 -19.60
CA GLN A 127 2.03 17.24 -20.31
C GLN A 127 2.20 18.65 -19.78
N LYS A 128 1.10 19.38 -19.52
CA LYS A 128 1.12 20.71 -18.93
C LYS A 128 1.81 20.71 -17.56
N ASN A 129 1.48 19.74 -16.72
CA ASN A 129 2.08 19.62 -15.38
C ASN A 129 3.56 19.22 -15.47
N ALA A 130 3.92 18.38 -16.43
CA ALA A 130 5.28 17.90 -16.62
C ALA A 130 6.27 19.02 -17.02
N VAL A 131 5.82 20.09 -17.68
CA VAL A 131 6.66 21.26 -18.04
C VAL A 131 7.16 21.98 -16.79
N HIS A 132 6.40 21.95 -15.71
CA HIS A 132 6.72 22.62 -14.45
C HIS A 132 7.48 21.74 -13.46
N TYR A 133 7.75 20.47 -13.81
CA TYR A 133 8.52 19.54 -12.97
C TYR A 133 10.02 19.80 -13.10
N SER A 134 10.72 19.77 -11.98
CA SER A 134 12.17 19.76 -11.89
C SER A 134 12.61 18.68 -10.89
N ASP A 135 13.70 17.98 -11.16
CA ASP A 135 14.23 16.95 -10.28
C ASP A 135 14.66 17.51 -8.91
N ASP A 136 14.98 18.79 -8.84
CA ASP A 136 15.33 19.50 -7.58
C ASP A 136 14.07 20.04 -6.84
N SER A 137 12.87 19.77 -7.34
CA SER A 137 11.63 20.28 -6.74
C SER A 137 11.12 19.36 -5.64
N GLU A 138 10.80 19.91 -4.48
CA GLU A 138 10.13 19.19 -3.38
C GLU A 138 8.68 18.83 -3.71
N SER A 139 8.12 19.35 -4.81
CA SER A 139 6.74 19.11 -5.23
C SER A 139 6.68 18.61 -6.67
N LEU A 140 5.76 17.65 -6.92
CA LEU A 140 5.49 17.12 -8.27
C LEU A 140 4.91 18.16 -9.23
N ILE A 141 4.36 19.25 -8.74
CA ILE A 141 3.85 20.37 -9.52
C ILE A 141 4.19 21.66 -8.77
N ARG A 142 4.84 22.60 -9.45
CA ARG A 142 4.94 23.97 -8.95
C ARG A 142 3.56 24.63 -9.03
N SER A 143 3.08 25.14 -7.91
CA SER A 143 1.89 25.99 -7.81
C SER A 143 2.15 27.35 -8.42
#